data_42784b55937b0b45b6eeacbb7931617f
#
_entry.id   42784b55937b0b45b6eeacbb7931617f
#
_cell.length_a   1.000
_cell.length_b   1.000
_cell.length_c   1.000
_cell.angle_alpha   90.00
_cell.angle_beta   90.00
_cell.angle_gamma   90.00
#
_symmetry.space_group_name_H-M   'P 1'
#
loop_
_entity.id
_entity.type
_entity.pdbx_description
1 polymer ?
#
loop_
_entity_poly.entity_id
_entity_poly.type
_entity_poly.pdbx_seq_one_letter_code
_entity_poly.pdbx_strand_id
1 'polypeptide(L)'
;MKIAIISDTHDNVPNLEKALAWMKDNNIGQLIHCGDLCAPAILAAVLAPNFAGPIHMVFGNVEDRELTLKKAEDFPRVRHYGDAGETEIAGKKMAFVHFPEKAKELAASGRYDFVFYGHTHQPWEETIEQTRLVNPGTLAGLFSKATFAVYDTATDKLELKILEQLL
;
A
#
# COMPACT_ATOMS: atom_id res chain seq x y z
N MET A 1 1.72 2.41 16.67
CA MET A 1 2.18 1.48 15.59
C MET A 1 2.23 2.26 14.29
N LYS A 2 3.25 2.03 13.45
CA LYS A 2 3.34 2.67 12.13
C LYS A 2 2.94 1.68 11.04
N ILE A 3 2.20 2.16 10.04
CA ILE A 3 1.72 1.40 8.89
C ILE A 3 2.24 2.12 7.64
N ALA A 4 2.90 1.41 6.73
CA ALA A 4 3.24 1.95 5.43
C ALA A 4 2.14 1.63 4.41
N ILE A 5 1.87 2.57 3.53
CA ILE A 5 0.95 2.41 2.41
C ILE A 5 1.73 2.69 1.13
N ILE A 6 1.83 1.68 0.26
CA ILE A 6 2.51 1.77 -1.04
C ILE A 6 1.55 1.39 -2.16
N SER A 7 1.84 1.81 -3.37
CA SER A 7 1.13 1.44 -4.59
C SER A 7 2.02 1.59 -5.81
N ASP A 8 1.60 0.99 -6.91
CA ASP A 8 2.19 1.22 -8.23
C ASP A 8 3.71 1.04 -8.22
N THR A 9 4.13 -0.16 -7.78
CA THR A 9 5.55 -0.55 -7.68
C THR A 9 6.16 -0.85 -9.03
N HIS A 10 5.36 -1.37 -9.99
CA HIS A 10 5.73 -1.61 -11.39
C HIS A 10 7.13 -2.22 -11.55
N ASP A 11 7.41 -3.28 -10.77
CA ASP A 11 8.67 -4.02 -10.78
C ASP A 11 9.95 -3.16 -10.57
N ASN A 12 9.80 -1.95 -10.03
CA ASN A 12 10.96 -1.11 -9.68
C ASN A 12 11.63 -1.63 -8.41
N VAL A 13 12.43 -2.69 -8.56
CA VAL A 13 13.12 -3.35 -7.45
C VAL A 13 14.00 -2.38 -6.65
N PRO A 14 14.83 -1.52 -7.26
CA PRO A 14 15.67 -0.59 -6.50
C PRO A 14 14.86 0.34 -5.57
N ASN A 15 13.74 0.86 -6.05
CA ASN A 15 12.87 1.72 -5.24
C ASN A 15 12.18 0.93 -4.12
N LEU A 16 11.71 -0.27 -4.43
CA LEU A 16 11.08 -1.15 -3.44
C LEU A 16 12.07 -1.52 -2.33
N GLU A 17 13.29 -1.94 -2.68
CA GLU A 17 14.33 -2.29 -1.71
C GLU A 17 14.70 -1.08 -0.82
N LYS A 18 14.84 0.12 -1.41
CA LYS A 18 15.12 1.34 -0.65
C LYS A 18 13.98 1.67 0.33
N ALA A 19 12.74 1.55 -0.10
CA ALA A 19 11.58 1.76 0.77
C ALA A 19 11.51 0.74 1.90
N LEU A 20 11.74 -0.56 1.61
CA LEU A 20 11.74 -1.63 2.60
C LEU A 20 12.86 -1.47 3.64
N ALA A 21 14.05 -1.07 3.22
CA ALA A 21 15.15 -0.77 4.13
C ALA A 21 14.78 0.37 5.08
N TRP A 22 14.25 1.46 4.56
CA TRP A 22 13.78 2.58 5.37
C TRP A 22 12.65 2.16 6.32
N MET A 23 11.70 1.36 5.86
CA MET A 23 10.59 0.85 6.69
C MET A 23 11.11 0.04 7.87
N LYS A 24 12.11 -0.81 7.65
CA LYS A 24 12.78 -1.58 8.69
C LYS A 24 13.43 -0.68 9.73
N ASP A 25 14.21 0.32 9.30
CA ASP A 25 14.94 1.24 10.19
C ASP A 25 13.99 2.15 10.98
N ASN A 26 12.77 2.39 10.46
CA ASN A 26 11.75 3.22 11.09
C ASN A 26 10.67 2.44 11.85
N ASN A 27 10.87 1.11 12.04
CA ASN A 27 9.98 0.21 12.77
C ASN A 27 8.54 0.22 12.23
N ILE A 28 8.38 0.13 10.91
CA ILE A 28 7.07 -0.03 10.30
C ILE A 28 6.55 -1.43 10.63
N GLY A 29 5.38 -1.49 11.26
CA GLY A 29 4.80 -2.74 11.76
C GLY A 29 3.92 -3.49 10.77
N GLN A 30 3.29 -2.77 9.83
CA GLN A 30 2.40 -3.35 8.82
C GLN A 30 2.53 -2.61 7.49
N LEU A 31 2.21 -3.30 6.40
CA LEU A 31 2.26 -2.77 5.04
C LEU A 31 0.94 -3.02 4.32
N ILE A 32 0.42 -1.98 3.68
CA ILE A 32 -0.71 -2.06 2.74
C ILE A 32 -0.18 -1.75 1.34
N HIS A 33 -0.44 -2.64 0.38
CA HIS A 33 -0.10 -2.47 -1.03
C HIS A 33 -1.39 -2.33 -1.86
N CYS A 34 -1.58 -1.17 -2.47
CA CYS A 34 -2.80 -0.83 -3.19
C CYS A 34 -2.80 -1.23 -4.68
N GLY A 35 -2.05 -2.28 -5.05
CA GLY A 35 -2.03 -2.85 -6.39
C GLY A 35 -0.89 -2.34 -7.29
N ASP A 36 -0.79 -2.98 -8.45
CA ASP A 36 0.28 -2.77 -9.44
C ASP A 36 1.69 -3.07 -8.90
N LEU A 37 1.83 -4.25 -8.24
CA LEU A 37 3.13 -4.83 -7.96
C LEU A 37 3.79 -5.32 -9.26
N CYS A 38 3.00 -5.85 -10.19
CA CYS A 38 3.26 -6.46 -11.49
C CYS A 38 3.73 -7.92 -11.40
N ALA A 39 5.02 -8.20 -11.41
CA ALA A 39 5.50 -9.57 -11.47
C ALA A 39 5.37 -10.30 -10.12
N PRO A 40 4.71 -11.49 -10.11
CA PRO A 40 4.59 -12.31 -8.89
C PRO A 40 5.94 -12.71 -8.27
N ALA A 41 6.99 -12.74 -9.09
CA ALA A 41 8.35 -13.00 -8.62
C ALA A 41 8.86 -11.93 -7.65
N ILE A 42 8.43 -10.68 -7.80
CA ILE A 42 8.82 -9.57 -6.91
C ILE A 42 8.20 -9.74 -5.53
N LEU A 43 6.96 -10.25 -5.45
CA LEU A 43 6.37 -10.62 -4.15
C LEU A 43 7.25 -11.63 -3.42
N ALA A 44 7.64 -12.71 -4.11
CA ALA A 44 8.36 -13.83 -3.49
C ALA A 44 9.84 -13.54 -3.24
N ALA A 45 10.51 -12.80 -4.12
CA ALA A 45 11.94 -12.57 -4.04
C ALA A 45 12.33 -11.29 -3.29
N VAL A 46 11.47 -10.28 -3.29
CA VAL A 46 11.82 -8.96 -2.75
C VAL A 46 10.88 -8.53 -1.63
N LEU A 47 9.56 -8.40 -1.89
CA LEU A 47 8.65 -7.80 -0.93
C LEU A 47 8.48 -8.64 0.34
N ALA A 48 8.05 -9.89 0.19
CA ALA A 48 7.77 -10.75 1.33
C ALA A 48 9.02 -11.10 2.16
N PRO A 49 10.18 -11.45 1.59
CA PRO A 49 11.37 -11.74 2.40
C PRO A 49 11.91 -10.54 3.18
N ASN A 50 11.78 -9.33 2.67
CA ASN A 50 12.38 -8.13 3.24
C ASN A 50 11.43 -7.30 4.13
N PHE A 51 10.16 -7.71 4.30
CA PHE A 51 9.24 -7.09 5.25
C PHE A 51 8.80 -8.09 6.31
N ALA A 52 9.08 -7.80 7.57
CA ALA A 52 8.87 -8.76 8.66
C ALA A 52 7.41 -8.83 9.15
N GLY A 53 6.64 -7.75 9.00
CA GLY A 53 5.26 -7.64 9.49
C GLY A 53 4.21 -8.19 8.52
N PRO A 54 2.92 -8.09 8.88
CA PRO A 54 1.82 -8.39 7.98
C PRO A 54 1.84 -7.50 6.74
N ILE A 55 1.56 -8.10 5.58
CA ILE A 55 1.40 -7.43 4.29
C ILE A 55 -0.03 -7.67 3.81
N HIS A 56 -0.76 -6.58 3.58
CA HIS A 56 -2.11 -6.57 3.05
C HIS A 56 -2.07 -6.09 1.60
N MET A 57 -2.58 -6.89 0.65
CA MET A 57 -2.46 -6.58 -0.78
C MET A 57 -3.79 -6.69 -1.49
N VAL A 58 -3.97 -5.85 -2.50
CA VAL A 58 -5.01 -5.99 -3.53
C VAL A 58 -4.37 -6.02 -4.91
N PHE A 59 -5.13 -6.48 -5.89
CA PHE A 59 -4.73 -6.39 -7.30
C PHE A 59 -4.84 -4.96 -7.83
N GLY A 60 -3.93 -4.63 -8.75
CA GLY A 60 -4.11 -3.55 -9.71
C GLY A 60 -4.60 -4.09 -11.06
N ASN A 61 -4.19 -3.42 -12.13
CA ASN A 61 -4.60 -3.78 -13.48
C ASN A 61 -3.53 -4.52 -14.29
N VAL A 62 -2.32 -4.70 -13.77
CA VAL A 62 -1.19 -5.27 -14.52
C VAL A 62 -0.60 -6.55 -13.91
N GLU A 63 -1.21 -7.13 -12.87
CA GLU A 63 -0.71 -8.37 -12.26
C GLU A 63 -1.19 -9.63 -12.96
N ASP A 64 -0.33 -10.66 -12.97
CA ASP A 64 -0.75 -12.06 -13.14
C ASP A 64 -1.45 -12.53 -11.87
N ARG A 65 -2.78 -12.49 -11.88
CA ARG A 65 -3.63 -12.71 -10.69
C ARG A 65 -3.46 -14.12 -10.11
N GLU A 66 -3.49 -15.14 -10.98
CA GLU A 66 -3.41 -16.54 -10.55
C GLU A 66 -2.05 -16.84 -9.92
N LEU A 67 -0.97 -16.45 -10.59
CA LEU A 67 0.37 -16.71 -10.10
C LEU A 67 0.71 -15.88 -8.86
N THR A 68 0.19 -14.64 -8.74
CA THR A 68 0.35 -13.80 -7.55
C THR A 68 -0.29 -14.45 -6.32
N LEU A 69 -1.54 -14.95 -6.45
CA LEU A 69 -2.20 -15.66 -5.35
C LEU A 69 -1.43 -16.91 -4.94
N LYS A 70 -1.01 -17.71 -5.91
CA LYS A 70 -0.20 -18.91 -5.64
C LYS A 70 1.10 -18.58 -4.92
N LYS A 71 1.78 -17.49 -5.30
CA LYS A 71 3.00 -17.05 -4.62
C LYS A 71 2.73 -16.50 -3.22
N ALA A 72 1.60 -15.86 -2.99
CA ALA A 72 1.22 -15.35 -1.68
C ALA A 72 1.02 -16.47 -0.65
N GLU A 73 0.56 -17.66 -1.06
CA GLU A 73 0.37 -18.83 -0.20
C GLU A 73 1.68 -19.29 0.48
N ASP A 74 2.84 -19.07 -0.13
CA ASP A 74 4.14 -19.41 0.41
C ASP A 74 4.53 -18.53 1.63
N PHE A 75 3.80 -17.43 1.87
CA PHE A 75 4.12 -16.46 2.91
C PHE A 75 2.92 -16.19 3.83
N PRO A 76 2.80 -16.85 4.99
CA PRO A 76 1.63 -16.72 5.89
C PRO A 76 1.30 -15.29 6.36
N ARG A 77 2.29 -14.38 6.32
CA ARG A 77 2.09 -12.96 6.66
C ARG A 77 1.58 -12.11 5.50
N VAL A 78 1.53 -12.64 4.29
CA VAL A 78 0.95 -11.98 3.11
C VAL A 78 -0.52 -12.37 3.02
N ARG A 79 -1.39 -11.39 3.10
CA ARG A 79 -2.82 -11.57 2.88
C ARG A 79 -3.23 -10.81 1.63
N HIS A 80 -3.66 -11.55 0.63
CA HIS A 80 -4.19 -10.99 -0.61
C HIS A 80 -5.72 -10.98 -0.58
N TYR A 81 -6.34 -9.83 -0.83
CA TYR A 81 -7.79 -9.61 -0.70
C TYR A 81 -8.54 -9.57 -2.04
N GLY A 82 -7.88 -9.87 -3.14
CA GLY A 82 -8.49 -9.72 -4.47
C GLY A 82 -8.53 -8.25 -4.91
N ASP A 83 -9.69 -7.77 -5.33
CA ASP A 83 -9.85 -6.41 -5.86
C ASP A 83 -10.09 -5.34 -4.78
N ALA A 84 -10.53 -5.75 -3.59
CA ALA A 84 -10.79 -4.86 -2.47
C ALA A 84 -10.44 -5.54 -1.15
N GLY A 85 -9.73 -4.84 -0.30
CA GLY A 85 -9.37 -5.30 1.04
C GLY A 85 -9.98 -4.41 2.12
N GLU A 86 -10.31 -5.05 3.24
CA GLU A 86 -10.75 -4.37 4.46
C GLU A 86 -9.97 -4.95 5.64
N THR A 87 -9.53 -4.10 6.53
CA THR A 87 -8.84 -4.51 7.76
C THR A 87 -9.10 -3.51 8.88
N GLU A 88 -8.94 -3.97 10.10
CA GLU A 88 -8.92 -3.08 11.27
C GLU A 88 -7.55 -3.19 11.94
N ILE A 89 -6.86 -2.05 12.07
CA ILE A 89 -5.54 -1.98 12.68
C ILE A 89 -5.57 -0.90 13.77
N ALA A 90 -5.26 -1.29 15.00
CA ALA A 90 -5.27 -0.39 16.18
C ALA A 90 -6.59 0.40 16.34
N GLY A 91 -7.72 -0.25 16.07
CA GLY A 91 -9.06 0.35 16.18
C GLY A 91 -9.46 1.25 15.02
N LYS A 92 -8.63 1.37 13.99
CA LYS A 92 -8.95 2.11 12.75
C LYS A 92 -9.42 1.15 11.67
N LYS A 93 -10.59 1.40 11.12
CA LYS A 93 -11.15 0.64 9.99
C LYS A 93 -10.61 1.20 8.69
N MET A 94 -9.93 0.36 7.93
CA MET A 94 -9.26 0.72 6.69
C MET A 94 -9.78 -0.14 5.54
N ALA A 95 -10.09 0.50 4.42
CA ALA A 95 -10.30 -0.18 3.14
C ALA A 95 -9.19 0.20 2.17
N PHE A 96 -8.87 -0.69 1.24
CA PHE A 96 -7.87 -0.44 0.23
C PHE A 96 -8.27 -1.13 -1.08
N VAL A 97 -8.09 -0.41 -2.17
CA VAL A 97 -8.43 -0.80 -3.53
C VAL A 97 -7.40 -0.20 -4.48
N HIS A 98 -7.45 -0.57 -5.76
CA HIS A 98 -6.56 0.05 -6.73
C HIS A 98 -7.18 1.28 -7.39
N PHE A 99 -8.43 1.20 -7.82
CA PHE A 99 -9.06 2.21 -8.67
C PHE A 99 -9.71 3.34 -7.87
N PRO A 100 -9.54 4.62 -8.30
CA PRO A 100 -10.06 5.80 -7.59
C PRO A 100 -11.60 5.86 -7.51
N GLU A 101 -12.32 5.34 -8.53
CA GLU A 101 -13.79 5.34 -8.54
C GLU A 101 -14.32 4.49 -7.39
N LYS A 102 -13.77 3.27 -7.23
CA LYS A 102 -14.14 2.36 -6.14
C LYS A 102 -13.73 2.92 -4.79
N ALA A 103 -12.58 3.57 -4.70
CA ALA A 103 -12.11 4.22 -3.48
C ALA A 103 -13.08 5.33 -3.02
N LYS A 104 -13.55 6.17 -3.94
CA LYS A 104 -14.54 7.23 -3.63
C LYS A 104 -15.88 6.64 -3.17
N GLU A 105 -16.36 5.56 -3.80
CA GLU A 105 -17.57 4.86 -3.39
C GLU A 105 -17.44 4.35 -1.94
N LEU A 106 -16.31 3.71 -1.61
CA LEU A 106 -16.04 3.20 -0.26
C LEU A 106 -15.95 4.34 0.77
N ALA A 107 -15.26 5.42 0.43
CA ALA A 107 -15.13 6.60 1.30
C ALA A 107 -16.50 7.25 1.59
N ALA A 108 -17.34 7.41 0.55
CA ALA A 108 -18.68 7.96 0.69
C ALA A 108 -19.63 7.09 1.54
N SER A 109 -19.30 5.82 1.77
CA SER A 109 -20.10 4.94 2.63
C SER A 109 -20.02 5.32 4.11
N GLY A 110 -19.02 6.10 4.53
CA GLY A 110 -18.80 6.49 5.93
C GLY A 110 -18.44 5.34 6.87
N ARG A 111 -18.12 4.16 6.35
CA ARG A 111 -17.83 2.96 7.17
C ARG A 111 -16.40 2.86 7.66
N TYR A 112 -15.48 3.64 7.06
CA TYR A 112 -14.04 3.54 7.26
C TYR A 112 -13.45 4.84 7.82
N ASP A 113 -12.38 4.72 8.59
CA ASP A 113 -11.53 5.85 8.97
C ASP A 113 -10.64 6.27 7.78
N PHE A 114 -10.15 5.26 7.02
CA PHE A 114 -9.30 5.45 5.85
C PHE A 114 -9.76 4.60 4.68
N VAL A 115 -9.62 5.14 3.47
CA VAL A 115 -9.64 4.39 2.22
C VAL A 115 -8.38 4.73 1.44
N PHE A 116 -7.58 3.70 1.12
CA PHE A 116 -6.35 3.83 0.36
C PHE A 116 -6.54 3.34 -1.07
N TYR A 117 -5.89 4.00 -2.03
CA TYR A 117 -5.97 3.62 -3.45
C TYR A 117 -4.69 3.98 -4.21
N GLY A 118 -4.54 3.49 -5.45
CA GLY A 118 -3.40 3.73 -6.32
C GLY A 118 -3.79 4.25 -7.70
N HIS A 119 -3.23 3.65 -8.74
CA HIS A 119 -3.56 3.80 -10.16
C HIS A 119 -3.21 5.15 -10.80
N THR A 120 -3.50 6.27 -10.16
CA THR A 120 -3.26 7.59 -10.75
C THR A 120 -1.80 8.04 -10.69
N HIS A 121 -0.96 7.33 -9.92
CA HIS A 121 0.45 7.65 -9.67
C HIS A 121 0.69 9.00 -9.00
N GLN A 122 -0.36 9.71 -8.59
CA GLN A 122 -0.28 11.03 -7.97
C GLN A 122 -0.68 10.95 -6.51
N PRO A 123 0.18 11.38 -5.58
CA PRO A 123 -0.20 11.43 -4.18
C PRO A 123 -1.34 12.41 -3.97
N TRP A 124 -2.34 11.98 -3.24
CA TRP A 124 -3.54 12.77 -2.97
C TRP A 124 -4.11 12.44 -1.59
N GLU A 125 -4.65 13.44 -0.93
CA GLU A 125 -5.43 13.26 0.29
C GLU A 125 -6.64 14.20 0.27
N GLU A 126 -7.82 13.65 0.55
CA GLU A 126 -9.04 14.40 0.79
C GLU A 126 -9.89 13.69 1.83
N THR A 127 -10.87 14.41 2.39
CA THR A 127 -11.86 13.81 3.30
C THR A 127 -13.21 13.79 2.60
N ILE A 128 -13.81 12.61 2.53
CA ILE A 128 -15.18 12.41 2.04
C ILE A 128 -16.00 11.92 3.23
N GLU A 129 -17.05 12.67 3.58
CA GLU A 129 -17.80 12.49 4.83
C GLU A 129 -16.86 12.53 6.05
N GLN A 130 -16.62 11.42 6.69
CA GLN A 130 -15.67 11.27 7.82
C GLN A 130 -14.45 10.40 7.48
N THR A 131 -14.36 9.92 6.23
CA THR A 131 -13.31 9.02 5.77
C THR A 131 -12.18 9.79 5.11
N ARG A 132 -10.96 9.55 5.52
CA ARG A 132 -9.76 10.04 4.82
C ARG A 132 -9.49 9.15 3.62
N LEU A 133 -9.61 9.73 2.42
CA LEU A 133 -9.31 9.09 1.15
C LEU A 133 -7.90 9.45 0.73
N VAL A 134 -7.02 8.46 0.57
CA VAL A 134 -5.58 8.68 0.42
C VAL A 134 -5.01 7.86 -0.73
N ASN A 135 -4.26 8.54 -1.60
CA ASN A 135 -3.37 7.90 -2.58
C ASN A 135 -1.92 8.15 -2.17
N PRO A 136 -1.10 7.11 -1.93
CA PRO A 136 0.30 7.28 -1.55
C PRO A 136 1.20 7.72 -2.71
N GLY A 137 0.67 7.82 -3.92
CA GLY A 137 1.43 8.00 -5.16
C GLY A 137 1.99 6.69 -5.70
N THR A 138 3.02 6.77 -6.52
CA THR A 138 3.70 5.61 -7.11
C THR A 138 5.05 5.35 -6.45
N LEU A 139 5.32 4.11 -6.08
CA LEU A 139 6.65 3.74 -5.59
C LEU A 139 7.65 3.59 -6.74
N ALA A 140 7.18 3.28 -7.94
CA ALA A 140 8.02 3.22 -9.13
C ALA A 140 8.62 4.57 -9.53
N GLY A 141 7.96 5.67 -9.19
CA GLY A 141 8.35 6.99 -9.67
C GLY A 141 8.04 7.23 -11.15
N LEU A 142 7.06 6.49 -11.70
CA LEU A 142 6.60 6.69 -13.07
C LEU A 142 5.71 7.94 -13.15
N PHE A 143 6.06 8.84 -14.05
CA PHE A 143 5.38 10.12 -14.31
C PHE A 143 5.38 11.13 -13.15
N SER A 144 5.87 10.75 -11.98
CA SER A 144 5.97 11.60 -10.79
C SER A 144 7.15 11.16 -9.92
N LYS A 145 7.38 11.84 -8.79
CA LYS A 145 8.37 11.38 -7.80
C LYS A 145 7.91 10.06 -7.17
N ALA A 146 8.88 9.21 -6.84
CA ALA A 146 8.61 8.01 -6.07
C ALA A 146 8.20 8.38 -4.64
N THR A 147 6.99 7.94 -4.23
CA THR A 147 6.41 8.25 -2.93
C THR A 147 5.73 7.05 -2.31
N PHE A 148 5.53 7.11 -1.00
CA PHE A 148 4.66 6.24 -0.22
C PHE A 148 4.14 7.00 1.01
N ALA A 149 3.09 6.52 1.65
CA ALA A 149 2.56 7.14 2.86
C ALA A 149 2.89 6.31 4.10
N VAL A 150 2.98 6.97 5.26
CA VAL A 150 3.11 6.34 6.57
C VAL A 150 2.09 6.91 7.52
N TYR A 151 1.27 6.03 8.08
CA TYR A 151 0.32 6.37 9.13
C TYR A 151 0.82 5.89 10.49
N ASP A 152 0.90 6.78 11.46
CA ASP A 152 1.22 6.45 12.85
C ASP A 152 -0.04 6.44 13.71
N THR A 153 -0.48 5.25 14.12
CA THR A 153 -1.68 5.07 14.92
C THR A 153 -1.60 5.69 16.33
N ALA A 154 -0.39 5.94 16.84
CA ALA A 154 -0.19 6.53 18.17
C ALA A 154 -0.42 8.05 18.17
N THR A 155 -0.14 8.71 17.05
CA THR A 155 -0.25 10.16 16.91
C THR A 155 -1.37 10.61 15.98
N ASP A 156 -2.05 9.63 15.32
CA ASP A 156 -3.06 9.83 14.26
C ASP A 156 -2.54 10.66 13.09
N LYS A 157 -1.22 10.59 12.83
CA LYS A 157 -0.55 11.37 11.80
C LYS A 157 -0.31 10.52 10.54
N LEU A 158 -0.72 11.05 9.39
CA LEU A 158 -0.38 10.53 8.08
C LEU A 158 0.68 11.43 7.44
N GLU A 159 1.74 10.83 6.91
CA GLU A 159 2.83 11.56 6.24
C GLU A 159 3.14 10.94 4.89
N LEU A 160 3.27 11.79 3.86
CA LEU A 160 3.85 11.39 2.59
C LEU A 160 5.38 11.36 2.71
N LYS A 161 5.98 10.28 2.23
CA LYS A 161 7.43 10.11 2.13
C LYS A 161 7.86 10.19 0.68
N ILE A 162 8.82 11.03 0.37
CA ILE A 162 9.44 11.12 -0.96
C ILE A 162 10.72 10.30 -0.92
N LEU A 163 10.81 9.27 -1.77
CA LEU A 163 11.88 8.26 -1.71
C LEU A 163 13.29 8.86 -1.88
N GLU A 164 13.41 9.89 -2.72
CA GLU A 164 14.67 10.61 -2.95
C GLU A 164 15.18 11.35 -1.70
N GLN A 165 14.28 11.69 -0.78
CA GLN A 165 14.57 12.48 0.42
C GLN A 165 14.74 11.62 1.68
N LEU A 166 14.67 10.30 1.55
CA LEU A 166 14.91 9.41 2.68
C LEU A 166 16.40 9.36 3.00
N LEU A 167 16.74 9.65 4.24
CA LEU A 167 18.07 9.57 4.83
C LEU A 167 18.26 8.20 5.50
#